data_68a690127196063171e15c6640c0cc00
#
_entry.id   68a690127196063171e15c6640c0cc00
#
_cell.length_a   1.000
_cell.length_b   1.000
_cell.length_c   1.000
_cell.angle_alpha   90.00
_cell.angle_beta   90.00
_cell.angle_gamma   90.00
#
_symmetry.space_group_name_H-M   'P 1'
#
loop_
_entity.id
_entity.type
_entity.pdbx_description
1 polymer ?
#
loop_
_entity_poly.entity_id
_entity_poly.type
_entity_poly.pdbx_seq_one_letter_code
_entity_poly.pdbx_strand_id
1 'polypeptide(L)'
;MKKKLFRTHAFITGIVLIGFICITIINYCTYSVVIRDDIRNISRLTSLNIFSSISNELTKPIFVSLTMANDSFLKSWLRGENDSPEQIAELQDYLNGLKRKYDYSSVFLVSEKTNIYYHYNGINKVVSRDDSHDVWYYNFVASGIPHRLEVDTDEMARNELTVFVDCRIEDDHGELMGVVGVGVKMRELQQILASFELDFDLTAFLVNREGVVQVHTSDAMIANATIDDLLPVSEYRKKIFTKSRVESSWYKYNGQETCLVTRYIDDLDWYLIVEKDTAIIKESLLSQLWK
;
A
#
# COMPACT_ATOMS: atom_id res chain seq x y z
N MET A 1 -2.44 59.18 -50.33
CA MET A 1 -2.75 59.26 -48.90
C MET A 1 -3.38 57.96 -48.36
N LYS A 2 -4.46 57.45 -48.91
CA LYS A 2 -5.17 56.21 -48.39
C LYS A 2 -4.31 54.96 -48.30
N LYS A 3 -3.41 54.63 -49.24
CA LYS A 3 -2.52 53.49 -49.22
C LYS A 3 -1.47 53.53 -48.07
N LYS A 4 -0.98 54.73 -47.73
CA LYS A 4 0.00 54.92 -46.67
C LYS A 4 -0.66 54.74 -45.29
N LEU A 5 -1.86 55.25 -45.11
CA LEU A 5 -2.67 55.12 -43.92
C LEU A 5 -3.03 53.64 -43.67
N PHE A 6 -3.46 52.91 -44.69
CA PHE A 6 -3.76 51.46 -44.60
C PHE A 6 -2.54 50.61 -44.15
N ARG A 7 -1.35 50.89 -44.70
CA ARG A 7 -0.12 50.24 -44.33
C ARG A 7 0.24 50.50 -42.86
N THR A 8 0.04 51.71 -42.36
CA THR A 8 0.30 52.07 -40.98
C THR A 8 -0.66 51.35 -40.01
N HIS A 9 -1.97 51.31 -40.36
CA HIS A 9 -2.94 50.58 -39.57
C HIS A 9 -2.65 49.07 -39.55
N ALA A 10 -2.35 48.46 -40.70
CA ALA A 10 -1.98 47.03 -40.78
C ALA A 10 -0.73 46.71 -39.95
N PHE A 11 0.26 47.62 -39.96
CA PHE A 11 1.48 47.45 -39.15
C PHE A 11 1.19 47.53 -37.63
N ILE A 12 0.39 48.51 -37.20
CA ILE A 12 0.00 48.66 -35.78
C ILE A 12 -0.83 47.44 -35.36
N THR A 13 -1.81 46.99 -36.14
CA THR A 13 -2.62 45.81 -35.86
C THR A 13 -1.75 44.56 -35.76
N GLY A 14 -0.73 44.42 -36.63
CA GLY A 14 0.22 43.31 -36.57
C GLY A 14 1.02 43.29 -35.27
N ILE A 15 1.52 44.44 -34.81
CA ILE A 15 2.24 44.56 -33.54
C ILE A 15 1.35 44.18 -32.36
N VAL A 16 0.11 44.68 -32.32
CA VAL A 16 -0.86 44.37 -31.25
C VAL A 16 -1.18 42.87 -31.24
N LEU A 17 -1.37 42.25 -32.41
CA LEU A 17 -1.63 40.82 -32.51
C LEU A 17 -0.44 39.97 -32.02
N ILE A 18 0.76 40.35 -32.43
CA ILE A 18 1.99 39.69 -31.93
C ILE A 18 2.11 39.82 -30.40
N GLY A 19 1.88 41.02 -29.85
CA GLY A 19 1.88 41.28 -28.42
C GLY A 19 0.87 40.41 -27.68
N PHE A 20 -0.34 40.28 -28.21
CA PHE A 20 -1.37 39.42 -27.63
C PHE A 20 -0.96 37.92 -27.65
N ILE A 21 -0.41 37.46 -28.78
CA ILE A 21 0.10 36.07 -28.88
C ILE A 21 1.23 35.82 -27.87
N CYS A 22 2.18 36.75 -27.76
CA CYS A 22 3.27 36.62 -26.78
C CYS A 22 2.75 36.56 -25.34
N ILE A 23 1.82 37.44 -24.98
CA ILE A 23 1.20 37.44 -23.65
C ILE A 23 0.48 36.11 -23.39
N THR A 24 -0.28 35.61 -24.37
CA THR A 24 -0.98 34.31 -24.25
C THR A 24 -0.02 33.15 -24.04
N ILE A 25 1.09 33.11 -24.78
CA ILE A 25 2.13 32.09 -24.64
C ILE A 25 2.78 32.19 -23.26
N ILE A 26 3.15 33.37 -22.79
CA ILE A 26 3.76 33.58 -21.47
C ILE A 26 2.79 33.12 -20.37
N ASN A 27 1.53 33.53 -20.45
CA ASN A 27 0.51 33.10 -19.49
C ASN A 27 0.33 31.58 -19.48
N TYR A 28 0.28 30.93 -20.64
CA TYR A 28 0.18 29.47 -20.75
C TYR A 28 1.39 28.76 -20.11
N CYS A 29 2.61 29.23 -20.40
CA CYS A 29 3.83 28.67 -19.84
C CYS A 29 3.87 28.84 -18.31
N THR A 30 3.59 30.05 -17.80
CA THR A 30 3.57 30.32 -16.34
C THR A 30 2.53 29.47 -15.65
N TYR A 31 1.33 29.40 -16.19
CA TYR A 31 0.24 28.63 -15.65
C TYR A 31 0.55 27.11 -15.62
N SER A 32 1.15 26.59 -16.69
CA SER A 32 1.57 25.19 -16.76
C SER A 32 2.59 24.82 -15.67
N VAL A 33 3.53 25.72 -15.38
CA VAL A 33 4.53 25.50 -14.30
C VAL A 33 3.86 25.50 -12.93
N VAL A 34 2.98 26.48 -12.66
CA VAL A 34 2.28 26.58 -11.36
C VAL A 34 1.43 25.33 -11.10
N ILE A 35 0.66 24.89 -12.11
CA ILE A 35 -0.16 23.68 -11.97
C ILE A 35 0.68 22.43 -11.69
N ARG A 36 1.80 22.27 -12.39
CA ARG A 36 2.67 21.11 -12.13
C ARG A 36 3.20 21.11 -10.71
N ASP A 37 3.57 22.27 -10.19
CA ASP A 37 4.04 22.37 -8.80
C ASP A 37 2.92 22.12 -7.80
N ASP A 38 1.71 22.60 -8.06
CA ASP A 38 0.54 22.33 -7.21
C ASP A 38 0.17 20.85 -7.21
N ILE A 39 0.12 20.19 -8.37
CA ILE A 39 -0.13 18.75 -8.47
C ILE A 39 0.93 17.96 -7.70
N ARG A 40 2.20 18.30 -7.88
CA ARG A 40 3.29 17.65 -7.16
C ARG A 40 3.12 17.79 -5.64
N ASN A 41 2.83 19.00 -5.19
CA ASN A 41 2.65 19.29 -3.75
C ASN A 41 1.44 18.56 -3.17
N ILE A 42 0.30 18.60 -3.85
CA ILE A 42 -0.91 17.87 -3.46
C ILE A 42 -0.60 16.37 -3.40
N SER A 43 -0.03 15.79 -4.45
CA SER A 43 0.30 14.35 -4.49
C SER A 43 1.26 13.94 -3.38
N ARG A 44 2.26 14.77 -3.05
CA ARG A 44 3.19 14.52 -1.94
C ARG A 44 2.50 14.58 -0.57
N LEU A 45 1.64 15.58 -0.35
CA LEU A 45 0.88 15.71 0.90
C LEU A 45 -0.13 14.58 1.05
N THR A 46 -0.83 14.23 -0.03
CA THR A 46 -1.77 13.12 -0.01
C THR A 46 -1.05 11.79 0.21
N SER A 47 0.12 11.57 -0.42
CA SER A 47 0.92 10.37 -0.14
C SER A 47 1.36 10.28 1.32
N LEU A 48 1.62 11.42 2.00
CA LEU A 48 1.93 11.45 3.42
C LEU A 48 0.71 11.07 4.27
N ASN A 49 -0.47 11.56 3.91
CA ASN A 49 -1.70 11.25 4.62
C ASN A 49 -2.09 9.78 4.45
N ILE A 50 -2.02 9.24 3.23
CA ILE A 50 -2.23 7.81 2.97
C ILE A 50 -1.24 6.97 3.78
N PHE A 51 0.05 7.31 3.72
CA PHE A 51 1.11 6.65 4.51
C PHE A 51 0.75 6.63 5.99
N SER A 52 0.38 7.79 6.55
CA SER A 52 0.02 7.90 7.97
C SER A 52 -1.19 7.05 8.33
N SER A 53 -2.23 7.04 7.47
CA SER A 53 -3.44 6.26 7.70
C SER A 53 -3.17 4.75 7.64
N ILE A 54 -2.46 4.27 6.62
CA ILE A 54 -2.07 2.86 6.48
C ILE A 54 -1.14 2.42 7.63
N SER A 55 -0.13 3.25 7.96
CA SER A 55 0.79 2.93 9.06
C SER A 55 0.05 2.85 10.39
N ASN A 56 -0.88 3.77 10.67
CA ASN A 56 -1.68 3.74 11.90
C ASN A 56 -2.56 2.48 11.98
N GLU A 57 -3.12 2.04 10.84
CA GLU A 57 -3.96 0.83 10.79
C GLU A 57 -3.16 -0.43 11.08
N LEU A 58 -1.92 -0.52 10.56
CA LEU A 58 -1.08 -1.71 10.70
C LEU A 58 -0.13 -1.69 11.90
N THR A 59 0.18 -0.53 12.46
CA THR A 59 1.08 -0.41 13.61
C THR A 59 0.57 -1.18 14.83
N LYS A 60 -0.73 -1.08 15.14
CA LYS A 60 -1.33 -1.77 16.28
C LYS A 60 -1.31 -3.30 16.12
N PRO A 61 -1.73 -3.91 14.98
CA PRO A 61 -1.55 -5.33 14.71
C PRO A 61 -0.11 -5.81 14.88
N ILE A 62 0.87 -5.05 14.35
CA ILE A 62 2.30 -5.38 14.48
C ILE A 62 2.71 -5.45 15.96
N PHE A 63 2.39 -4.42 16.75
CA PHE A 63 2.74 -4.42 18.18
C PHE A 63 2.02 -5.52 18.98
N VAL A 64 0.76 -5.81 18.66
CA VAL A 64 0.03 -6.91 19.30
C VAL A 64 0.68 -8.24 18.97
N SER A 65 1.00 -8.52 17.70
CA SER A 65 1.66 -9.77 17.30
C SER A 65 3.05 -9.92 17.93
N LEU A 66 3.84 -8.84 17.98
CA LEU A 66 5.15 -8.81 18.66
C LEU A 66 5.01 -9.04 20.17
N THR A 67 3.96 -8.51 20.80
CA THR A 67 3.67 -8.73 22.21
C THR A 67 3.30 -10.19 22.45
N MET A 68 2.43 -10.77 21.61
CA MET A 68 2.09 -12.20 21.65
C MET A 68 3.33 -13.08 21.51
N ALA A 69 4.22 -12.75 20.59
CA ALA A 69 5.47 -13.51 20.36
C ALA A 69 6.40 -13.54 21.60
N ASN A 70 6.30 -12.53 22.45
CA ASN A 70 7.08 -12.44 23.69
C ASN A 70 6.28 -12.78 24.95
N ASP A 71 5.02 -13.19 24.80
CA ASP A 71 4.14 -13.50 25.94
C ASP A 71 4.61 -14.75 26.67
N SER A 72 4.78 -14.63 27.98
CA SER A 72 5.20 -15.74 28.86
C SER A 72 4.17 -16.86 28.91
N PHE A 73 2.87 -16.54 28.79
CA PHE A 73 1.80 -17.53 28.71
C PHE A 73 1.97 -18.41 27.48
N LEU A 74 2.11 -17.81 26.28
CA LEU A 74 2.27 -18.56 25.02
C LEU A 74 3.55 -19.40 25.02
N LYS A 75 4.68 -18.86 25.50
CA LYS A 75 5.93 -19.64 25.65
C LYS A 75 5.78 -20.83 26.61
N SER A 76 5.09 -20.63 27.75
CA SER A 76 4.82 -21.70 28.71
C SER A 76 3.88 -22.74 28.13
N TRP A 77 2.83 -22.30 27.44
CA TRP A 77 1.87 -23.16 26.77
C TRP A 77 2.55 -24.06 25.73
N LEU A 78 3.39 -23.52 24.86
CA LEU A 78 4.14 -24.26 23.84
C LEU A 78 5.12 -25.28 24.45
N ARG A 79 5.80 -24.92 25.56
CA ARG A 79 6.68 -25.89 26.28
C ARG A 79 5.91 -27.11 26.83
N GLY A 80 4.70 -26.86 27.33
CA GLY A 80 3.83 -27.88 27.90
C GLY A 80 2.81 -28.44 26.90
N GLU A 81 2.92 -28.11 25.62
CA GLU A 81 1.95 -28.47 24.58
C GLU A 81 1.62 -29.97 24.58
N ASN A 82 0.36 -30.27 24.73
CA ASN A 82 -0.24 -31.58 24.64
C ASN A 82 -1.64 -31.50 24.04
N ASP A 83 -2.24 -32.64 23.72
CA ASP A 83 -3.54 -32.74 23.05
C ASP A 83 -4.74 -32.67 24.02
N SER A 84 -4.56 -32.19 25.27
CA SER A 84 -5.67 -32.12 26.21
C SER A 84 -6.67 -31.06 25.81
N PRO A 85 -8.00 -31.36 25.83
CA PRO A 85 -9.02 -30.40 25.52
C PRO A 85 -8.98 -29.13 26.37
N GLU A 86 -8.56 -29.27 27.64
CA GLU A 86 -8.45 -28.16 28.59
C GLU A 86 -7.36 -27.17 28.17
N GLN A 87 -6.19 -27.69 27.75
CA GLN A 87 -5.07 -26.85 27.32
C GLN A 87 -5.40 -26.14 25.99
N ILE A 88 -6.07 -26.84 25.06
CA ILE A 88 -6.52 -26.25 23.80
C ILE A 88 -7.56 -25.14 24.07
N ALA A 89 -8.52 -25.39 24.99
CA ALA A 89 -9.52 -24.39 25.37
C ALA A 89 -8.89 -23.12 25.98
N GLU A 90 -7.84 -23.28 26.81
CA GLU A 90 -7.12 -22.15 27.41
C GLU A 90 -6.44 -21.28 26.35
N LEU A 91 -5.79 -21.89 25.34
CA LEU A 91 -5.24 -21.15 24.20
C LEU A 91 -6.33 -20.45 23.38
N GLN A 92 -7.44 -21.13 23.10
CA GLN A 92 -8.56 -20.56 22.38
C GLN A 92 -9.16 -19.35 23.11
N ASP A 93 -9.31 -19.40 24.42
CA ASP A 93 -9.79 -18.28 25.21
C ASP A 93 -8.84 -17.07 25.13
N TYR A 94 -7.53 -17.31 25.16
CA TYR A 94 -6.52 -16.28 24.95
C TYR A 94 -6.63 -15.64 23.57
N LEU A 95 -6.63 -16.44 22.49
CA LEU A 95 -6.73 -15.96 21.12
C LEU A 95 -8.06 -15.21 20.86
N ASN A 96 -9.18 -15.76 21.37
CA ASN A 96 -10.49 -15.11 21.29
C ASN A 96 -10.57 -13.82 22.10
N GLY A 97 -9.88 -13.73 23.21
CA GLY A 97 -9.76 -12.51 24.00
C GLY A 97 -9.17 -11.36 23.17
N LEU A 98 -8.08 -11.63 22.47
CA LEU A 98 -7.44 -10.66 21.58
C LEU A 98 -8.31 -10.32 20.38
N LYS A 99 -8.91 -11.32 19.73
CA LYS A 99 -9.84 -11.09 18.61
C LYS A 99 -10.96 -10.14 18.99
N ARG A 100 -11.66 -10.41 20.10
CA ARG A 100 -12.76 -9.56 20.57
C ARG A 100 -12.32 -8.17 20.99
N LYS A 101 -11.13 -8.08 21.64
CA LYS A 101 -10.59 -6.80 22.14
C LYS A 101 -10.25 -5.82 21.03
N TYR A 102 -9.75 -6.33 19.90
CA TYR A 102 -9.17 -5.51 18.84
C TYR A 102 -9.90 -5.62 17.51
N ASP A 103 -10.93 -6.45 17.42
CA ASP A 103 -11.74 -6.72 16.23
C ASP A 103 -10.94 -7.29 15.04
N TYR A 104 -9.90 -8.08 15.33
CA TYR A 104 -9.10 -8.72 14.27
C TYR A 104 -9.94 -9.75 13.49
N SER A 105 -9.66 -9.91 12.19
CA SER A 105 -10.26 -10.98 11.38
C SER A 105 -9.76 -12.35 11.83
N SER A 106 -8.47 -12.45 12.13
CA SER A 106 -7.79 -13.67 12.53
C SER A 106 -6.88 -13.43 13.72
N VAL A 107 -6.72 -14.44 14.58
CA VAL A 107 -5.70 -14.53 15.63
C VAL A 107 -5.30 -15.99 15.70
N PHE A 108 -4.01 -16.27 15.55
CA PHE A 108 -3.52 -17.63 15.38
C PHE A 108 -2.17 -17.90 16.05
N LEU A 109 -1.86 -19.19 16.21
CA LEU A 109 -0.58 -19.73 16.64
C LEU A 109 -0.27 -21.00 15.85
N VAL A 110 0.92 -21.12 15.27
CA VAL A 110 1.43 -22.37 14.69
C VAL A 110 2.57 -22.88 15.56
N SER A 111 2.45 -24.09 16.10
CA SER A 111 3.50 -24.72 16.90
C SER A 111 4.59 -25.31 16.00
N GLU A 112 5.86 -25.02 16.28
CA GLU A 112 6.99 -25.66 15.58
C GLU A 112 7.15 -27.15 15.97
N LYS A 113 6.75 -27.52 17.18
CA LYS A 113 6.88 -28.88 17.69
C LYS A 113 5.90 -29.86 17.05
N THR A 114 4.64 -29.43 16.86
CA THR A 114 3.56 -30.32 16.39
C THR A 114 3.11 -29.97 14.98
N ASN A 115 3.50 -28.81 14.47
CA ASN A 115 3.01 -28.19 13.23
C ASN A 115 1.49 -27.96 13.24
N ILE A 116 0.85 -27.94 14.42
CA ILE A 116 -0.58 -27.65 14.52
C ILE A 116 -0.80 -26.14 14.40
N TYR A 117 -1.73 -25.77 13.52
CA TYR A 117 -2.23 -24.42 13.36
C TYR A 117 -3.46 -24.21 14.24
N TYR A 118 -3.26 -23.54 15.36
CA TYR A 118 -4.32 -23.11 16.27
C TYR A 118 -4.86 -21.76 15.83
N HIS A 119 -6.16 -21.69 15.68
CA HIS A 119 -6.88 -20.47 15.34
C HIS A 119 -7.86 -20.13 16.49
N TYR A 120 -8.27 -18.87 16.61
CA TYR A 120 -9.24 -18.48 17.66
C TYR A 120 -10.54 -19.31 17.61
N ASN A 121 -10.91 -19.89 16.47
CA ASN A 121 -12.07 -20.76 16.29
C ASN A 121 -11.81 -22.24 16.61
N GLY A 122 -10.56 -22.63 16.87
CA GLY A 122 -10.19 -24.03 17.09
C GLY A 122 -8.90 -24.42 16.38
N ILE A 123 -8.67 -25.72 16.26
CA ILE A 123 -7.59 -26.25 15.43
C ILE A 123 -7.99 -26.12 13.97
N ASN A 124 -7.16 -25.46 13.16
CA ASN A 124 -7.36 -25.37 11.73
C ASN A 124 -6.90 -26.64 11.02
N LYS A 125 -5.57 -26.89 11.08
CA LYS A 125 -4.92 -28.02 10.38
C LYS A 125 -3.54 -28.29 10.98
N VAL A 126 -2.88 -29.32 10.49
CA VAL A 126 -1.43 -29.51 10.65
C VAL A 126 -0.77 -28.95 9.39
N VAL A 127 0.10 -27.95 9.54
CA VAL A 127 0.80 -27.34 8.40
C VAL A 127 1.76 -28.34 7.77
N SER A 128 1.81 -28.37 6.44
CA SER A 128 2.58 -29.32 5.66
C SER A 128 3.33 -28.64 4.50
N ARG A 129 4.54 -29.10 4.21
CA ARG A 129 5.30 -28.64 3.02
C ARG A 129 4.66 -29.03 1.68
N ASP A 130 3.79 -30.02 1.71
CA ASP A 130 3.08 -30.53 0.53
C ASP A 130 1.79 -29.74 0.23
N ASP A 131 1.36 -28.88 1.16
CA ASP A 131 0.22 -27.98 0.97
C ASP A 131 0.69 -26.62 0.47
N SER A 132 0.19 -26.21 -0.68
CA SER A 132 0.51 -24.90 -1.27
C SER A 132 0.05 -23.72 -0.41
N HIS A 133 -0.98 -23.92 0.40
CA HIS A 133 -1.47 -22.90 1.34
C HIS A 133 -0.59 -22.73 2.58
N ASP A 134 0.37 -23.62 2.82
CA ASP A 134 1.27 -23.56 3.97
C ASP A 134 2.67 -23.05 3.62
N VAL A 135 2.92 -22.74 2.36
CA VAL A 135 4.23 -22.25 1.86
C VAL A 135 4.68 -20.99 2.61
N TRP A 136 3.73 -20.12 2.99
CA TRP A 136 3.99 -18.90 3.77
C TRP A 136 4.75 -19.20 5.08
N TYR A 137 4.31 -20.22 5.82
CA TYR A 137 4.91 -20.62 7.11
C TYR A 137 6.38 -21.00 6.94
N TYR A 138 6.66 -21.91 6.02
CA TYR A 138 8.02 -22.40 5.79
C TYR A 138 8.95 -21.33 5.25
N ASN A 139 8.45 -20.46 4.37
CA ASN A 139 9.21 -19.32 3.86
C ASN A 139 9.50 -18.29 4.96
N PHE A 140 8.53 -18.02 5.83
CA PHE A 140 8.72 -17.12 6.95
C PHE A 140 9.73 -17.69 7.95
N VAL A 141 9.58 -18.95 8.35
CA VAL A 141 10.54 -19.63 9.26
C VAL A 141 11.95 -19.63 8.66
N ALA A 142 12.10 -19.99 7.39
CA ALA A 142 13.40 -20.04 6.71
C ALA A 142 14.07 -18.65 6.55
N SER A 143 13.29 -17.59 6.53
CA SER A 143 13.81 -16.22 6.39
C SER A 143 14.61 -15.73 7.60
N GLY A 144 14.32 -16.28 8.78
CA GLY A 144 14.94 -15.87 10.05
C GLY A 144 14.58 -14.45 10.52
N ILE A 145 13.71 -13.74 9.81
CA ILE A 145 13.29 -12.39 10.21
C ILE A 145 12.30 -12.45 11.39
N PRO A 146 12.32 -11.48 12.32
CA PRO A 146 11.51 -11.55 13.55
C PRO A 146 10.01 -11.43 13.28
N HIS A 147 9.60 -10.65 12.27
CA HIS A 147 8.21 -10.52 11.84
C HIS A 147 8.13 -10.16 10.35
N ARG A 148 6.97 -10.44 9.74
CA ARG A 148 6.65 -10.09 8.35
C ARG A 148 5.16 -9.85 8.20
N LEU A 149 4.80 -8.99 7.24
CA LEU A 149 3.43 -8.89 6.76
C LEU A 149 3.26 -9.77 5.52
N GLU A 150 2.18 -10.52 5.51
CA GLU A 150 1.79 -11.38 4.40
C GLU A 150 0.36 -11.09 3.99
N VAL A 151 0.09 -11.04 2.68
CA VAL A 151 -1.26 -10.88 2.14
C VAL A 151 -1.71 -12.23 1.60
N ASP A 152 -2.74 -12.78 2.24
CA ASP A 152 -3.31 -14.08 1.86
C ASP A 152 -4.81 -14.13 2.18
N THR A 153 -5.45 -15.22 1.78
CA THR A 153 -6.84 -15.52 2.13
C THR A 153 -6.91 -16.27 3.46
N ASP A 154 -7.77 -15.82 4.37
CA ASP A 154 -8.01 -16.53 5.63
C ASP A 154 -8.96 -17.71 5.40
N GLU A 155 -8.42 -18.93 5.37
CA GLU A 155 -9.18 -20.17 5.17
C GLU A 155 -10.29 -20.36 6.23
N MET A 156 -10.07 -19.87 7.47
CA MET A 156 -11.02 -19.96 8.57
C MET A 156 -12.06 -18.84 8.57
N ALA A 157 -11.83 -17.76 7.80
CA ALA A 157 -12.73 -16.62 7.63
C ALA A 157 -13.33 -16.56 6.21
N ARG A 158 -13.75 -17.70 5.67
CA ARG A 158 -14.40 -17.83 4.34
C ARG A 158 -13.55 -17.33 3.18
N ASN A 159 -12.24 -17.51 3.26
CA ASN A 159 -11.27 -17.00 2.29
C ASN A 159 -11.33 -15.48 2.12
N GLU A 160 -11.63 -14.73 3.21
CA GLU A 160 -11.56 -13.28 3.21
C GLU A 160 -10.10 -12.85 3.04
N LEU A 161 -9.83 -11.93 2.10
CA LEU A 161 -8.49 -11.40 1.87
C LEU A 161 -8.04 -10.62 3.10
N THR A 162 -6.90 -11.01 3.64
CA THR A 162 -6.40 -10.60 4.96
C THR A 162 -4.94 -10.21 4.86
N VAL A 163 -4.55 -9.18 5.60
CA VAL A 163 -3.14 -8.86 5.87
C VAL A 163 -2.77 -9.51 7.20
N PHE A 164 -1.94 -10.53 7.17
CA PHE A 164 -1.42 -11.19 8.35
C PHE A 164 -0.14 -10.52 8.83
N VAL A 165 0.03 -10.49 10.14
CA VAL A 165 1.29 -10.09 10.78
C VAL A 165 1.85 -11.31 11.49
N ASP A 166 2.83 -11.95 10.87
CA ASP A 166 3.48 -13.16 11.38
C ASP A 166 4.68 -12.78 12.24
N CYS A 167 4.76 -13.32 13.45
CA CYS A 167 5.86 -13.09 14.38
C CYS A 167 6.42 -14.42 14.90
N ARG A 168 7.74 -14.52 14.98
CA ARG A 168 8.44 -15.70 15.54
C ARG A 168 8.34 -15.69 17.07
N ILE A 169 7.92 -16.80 17.64
CA ILE A 169 8.07 -17.07 19.08
C ILE A 169 9.38 -17.81 19.26
N GLU A 170 10.30 -17.25 20.02
CA GLU A 170 11.60 -17.84 20.31
C GLU A 170 11.77 -18.04 21.81
N ASP A 171 12.50 -19.08 22.18
CA ASP A 171 12.86 -19.33 23.58
C ASP A 171 14.01 -18.40 24.03
N ASP A 172 14.50 -18.62 25.25
CA ASP A 172 15.57 -17.81 25.85
C ASP A 172 16.95 -18.07 25.19
N HIS A 173 17.06 -19.06 24.31
CA HIS A 173 18.25 -19.41 23.54
C HIS A 173 18.14 -18.95 22.06
N GLY A 174 16.99 -18.39 21.66
CA GLY A 174 16.71 -17.97 20.27
C GLY A 174 16.21 -19.11 19.39
N GLU A 175 15.87 -20.27 19.97
CA GLU A 175 15.30 -21.38 19.20
C GLU A 175 13.81 -21.12 18.92
N LEU A 176 13.37 -21.44 17.70
CA LEU A 176 11.99 -21.26 17.29
C LEU A 176 11.06 -22.21 18.05
N MET A 177 10.04 -21.67 18.68
CA MET A 177 8.96 -22.42 19.34
C MET A 177 7.69 -22.46 18.49
N GLY A 178 7.46 -21.45 17.67
CA GLY A 178 6.28 -21.32 16.82
C GLY A 178 6.18 -19.97 16.14
N VAL A 179 5.08 -19.78 15.42
CA VAL A 179 4.72 -18.53 14.76
C VAL A 179 3.35 -18.09 15.27
N VAL A 180 3.23 -16.83 15.65
CA VAL A 180 1.98 -16.25 16.16
C VAL A 180 1.66 -14.99 15.39
N GLY A 181 0.38 -14.69 15.24
CA GLY A 181 0.00 -13.47 14.53
C GLY A 181 -1.46 -13.12 14.63
N VAL A 182 -1.75 -11.94 14.07
CA VAL A 182 -3.11 -11.44 13.88
C VAL A 182 -3.34 -11.09 12.41
N GLY A 183 -4.61 -11.17 11.99
CA GLY A 183 -5.04 -10.76 10.64
C GLY A 183 -5.93 -9.52 10.69
N VAL A 184 -5.70 -8.61 9.75
CA VAL A 184 -6.51 -7.41 9.50
C VAL A 184 -7.20 -7.56 8.15
N LYS A 185 -8.47 -7.19 8.07
CA LYS A 185 -9.22 -7.27 6.81
C LYS A 185 -8.62 -6.33 5.76
N MET A 186 -8.32 -6.86 4.60
CA MET A 186 -7.83 -6.06 3.46
C MET A 186 -8.78 -4.89 3.15
N ARG A 187 -10.09 -5.09 3.30
CA ARG A 187 -11.11 -4.07 3.05
C ARG A 187 -10.89 -2.77 3.84
N GLU A 188 -10.33 -2.83 5.04
CA GLU A 188 -10.03 -1.64 5.85
C GLU A 188 -8.97 -0.77 5.16
N LEU A 189 -7.91 -1.38 4.64
CA LEU A 189 -6.88 -0.68 3.87
C LEU A 189 -7.40 -0.18 2.52
N GLN A 190 -8.24 -0.97 1.86
CA GLN A 190 -8.88 -0.57 0.59
C GLN A 190 -9.79 0.65 0.76
N GLN A 191 -10.56 0.73 1.86
CA GLN A 191 -11.39 1.89 2.17
C GLN A 191 -10.57 3.16 2.39
N ILE A 192 -9.40 3.04 3.05
CA ILE A 192 -8.48 4.16 3.17
C ILE A 192 -8.05 4.64 1.78
N LEU A 193 -7.55 3.76 0.92
CA LEU A 193 -7.14 4.13 -0.44
C LEU A 193 -8.30 4.75 -1.23
N ALA A 194 -9.47 4.10 -1.25
CA ALA A 194 -10.63 4.54 -2.00
C ALA A 194 -11.10 5.94 -1.59
N SER A 195 -11.03 6.30 -0.30
CA SER A 195 -11.38 7.64 0.16
C SER A 195 -10.46 8.69 -0.42
N PHE A 196 -9.14 8.44 -0.42
CA PHE A 196 -8.16 9.37 -0.99
C PHE A 196 -8.24 9.44 -2.52
N GLU A 197 -8.49 8.32 -3.19
CA GLU A 197 -8.70 8.29 -4.65
C GLU A 197 -9.88 9.17 -5.06
N LEU A 198 -10.99 9.06 -4.33
CA LEU A 198 -12.19 9.84 -4.59
C LEU A 198 -12.01 11.34 -4.28
N ASP A 199 -11.43 11.67 -3.11
CA ASP A 199 -11.31 13.04 -2.63
C ASP A 199 -10.30 13.86 -3.43
N PHE A 200 -9.24 13.21 -3.92
CA PHE A 200 -8.11 13.88 -4.59
C PHE A 200 -7.97 13.54 -6.07
N ASP A 201 -8.87 12.71 -6.62
CA ASP A 201 -8.84 12.30 -8.03
C ASP A 201 -7.44 11.78 -8.42
N LEU A 202 -7.01 10.73 -7.76
CA LEU A 202 -5.72 10.09 -7.93
C LEU A 202 -5.88 8.57 -7.87
N THR A 203 -4.84 7.83 -8.22
CA THR A 203 -4.77 6.38 -7.98
C THR A 203 -3.69 6.10 -6.96
N ALA A 204 -3.97 5.20 -6.01
CA ALA A 204 -3.01 4.81 -4.98
C ALA A 204 -3.02 3.30 -4.75
N PHE A 205 -1.84 2.71 -4.62
CA PHE A 205 -1.68 1.29 -4.30
C PHE A 205 -0.34 1.03 -3.61
N LEU A 206 -0.21 -0.14 -2.99
CA LEU A 206 1.02 -0.56 -2.33
C LEU A 206 1.59 -1.80 -3.01
N VAL A 207 2.91 -1.84 -3.11
CA VAL A 207 3.65 -2.99 -3.66
C VAL A 207 4.76 -3.41 -2.69
N ASN A 208 5.12 -4.69 -2.71
CA ASN A 208 6.30 -5.19 -2.01
C ASN A 208 7.61 -4.87 -2.79
N ARG A 209 8.76 -5.33 -2.30
CA ARG A 209 10.07 -5.12 -2.96
C ARG A 209 10.18 -5.76 -4.34
N GLU A 210 9.47 -6.84 -4.56
CA GLU A 210 9.42 -7.55 -5.84
C GLU A 210 8.54 -6.81 -6.85
N GLY A 211 7.75 -5.83 -6.38
CA GLY A 211 6.81 -5.06 -7.17
C GLY A 211 5.43 -5.71 -7.26
N VAL A 212 5.15 -6.74 -6.48
CA VAL A 212 3.82 -7.36 -6.42
C VAL A 212 2.86 -6.49 -5.62
N VAL A 213 1.66 -6.29 -6.14
CA VAL A 213 0.62 -5.46 -5.51
C VAL A 213 0.15 -6.12 -4.22
N GLN A 214 0.25 -5.38 -3.11
CA GLN A 214 -0.16 -5.83 -1.78
C GLN A 214 -1.49 -5.22 -1.35
N VAL A 215 -1.75 -3.95 -1.70
CA VAL A 215 -3.02 -3.26 -1.41
C VAL A 215 -3.45 -2.49 -2.65
N HIS A 216 -4.69 -2.67 -3.06
CA HIS A 216 -5.32 -1.98 -4.19
C HIS A 216 -6.82 -1.92 -3.96
N THR A 217 -7.52 -0.92 -4.50
CA THR A 217 -8.98 -0.80 -4.38
C THR A 217 -9.76 -1.91 -5.11
N SER A 218 -9.11 -2.64 -6.03
CA SER A 218 -9.64 -3.83 -6.69
C SER A 218 -8.95 -5.11 -6.22
N ASP A 219 -9.72 -6.07 -5.69
CA ASP A 219 -9.22 -7.37 -5.22
C ASP A 219 -8.48 -8.15 -6.32
N ALA A 220 -8.93 -8.03 -7.57
CA ALA A 220 -8.32 -8.74 -8.71
C ALA A 220 -6.84 -8.40 -8.94
N MET A 221 -6.39 -7.25 -8.46
CA MET A 221 -5.01 -6.78 -8.59
C MET A 221 -4.11 -7.28 -7.46
N ILE A 222 -4.67 -7.53 -6.27
CA ILE A 222 -3.90 -7.88 -5.07
C ILE A 222 -3.29 -9.27 -5.24
N ALA A 223 -1.99 -9.37 -4.97
CA ALA A 223 -1.16 -10.57 -5.14
C ALA A 223 -1.10 -11.16 -6.56
N ASN A 224 -1.89 -10.63 -7.51
CA ASN A 224 -1.97 -11.11 -8.89
C ASN A 224 -1.29 -10.19 -9.89
N ALA A 225 -1.28 -8.89 -9.63
CA ALA A 225 -0.65 -7.89 -10.50
C ALA A 225 0.71 -7.44 -9.94
N THR A 226 1.54 -6.95 -10.83
CA THR A 226 2.81 -6.29 -10.50
C THR A 226 2.75 -4.81 -10.87
N ILE A 227 3.71 -4.05 -10.37
CA ILE A 227 3.86 -2.64 -10.74
C ILE A 227 3.99 -2.44 -12.25
N ASP A 228 4.59 -3.42 -12.96
CA ASP A 228 4.78 -3.35 -14.41
C ASP A 228 3.46 -3.53 -15.18
N ASP A 229 2.43 -4.14 -14.56
CA ASP A 229 1.08 -4.27 -15.14
C ASP A 229 0.26 -2.99 -14.95
N LEU A 230 0.55 -2.22 -13.90
CA LEU A 230 -0.18 -1.00 -13.55
C LEU A 230 0.47 0.25 -14.14
N LEU A 231 1.79 0.31 -14.18
CA LEU A 231 2.55 1.47 -14.66
C LEU A 231 3.22 1.18 -15.99
N PRO A 232 3.07 2.05 -17.02
CA PRO A 232 3.76 1.88 -18.31
C PRO A 232 5.27 2.19 -18.23
N VAL A 233 5.96 1.84 -17.16
CA VAL A 233 7.17 2.56 -16.74
C VAL A 233 8.30 1.65 -16.29
N SER A 234 8.68 0.67 -17.10
CA SER A 234 9.90 -0.13 -16.85
C SER A 234 11.15 0.74 -16.60
N GLU A 235 11.19 1.95 -17.17
CA GLU A 235 12.29 2.92 -17.02
C GLU A 235 12.36 3.56 -15.63
N TYR A 236 11.24 3.62 -14.90
CA TYR A 236 11.15 4.25 -13.57
C TYR A 236 11.29 3.24 -12.42
N ARG A 237 11.25 1.94 -12.69
CA ARG A 237 11.36 0.89 -11.67
C ARG A 237 12.56 1.10 -10.73
N LYS A 238 13.74 1.47 -11.26
CA LYS A 238 14.92 1.77 -10.44
C LYS A 238 14.74 2.98 -9.52
N LYS A 239 13.90 3.96 -9.92
CA LYS A 239 13.62 5.14 -9.09
C LYS A 239 12.57 4.85 -8.02
N ILE A 240 11.61 3.96 -8.32
CA ILE A 240 10.53 3.60 -7.40
C ILE A 240 11.09 2.83 -6.20
N PHE A 241 11.95 1.83 -6.44
CA PHE A 241 12.51 0.97 -5.40
C PHE A 241 13.76 1.55 -4.72
N THR A 242 13.86 2.88 -4.64
CA THR A 242 14.86 3.53 -3.79
C THR A 242 14.32 3.63 -2.36
N LYS A 243 15.15 3.36 -1.36
CA LYS A 243 14.79 3.58 0.06
C LYS A 243 14.73 5.06 0.44
N SER A 244 14.51 5.95 -0.53
CA SER A 244 14.30 7.35 -0.23
C SER A 244 12.90 7.54 0.37
N ARG A 245 12.79 8.40 1.38
CA ARG A 245 11.53 8.60 2.10
C ARG A 245 10.38 9.03 1.20
N VAL A 246 10.65 9.85 0.20
CA VAL A 246 9.66 10.28 -0.82
C VAL A 246 10.36 10.68 -2.09
N GLU A 247 9.98 10.12 -3.21
CA GLU A 247 10.38 10.58 -4.52
C GLU A 247 9.16 11.05 -5.33
N SER A 248 9.35 12.07 -6.15
CA SER A 248 8.33 12.51 -7.10
C SER A 248 8.95 12.65 -8.48
N SER A 249 8.28 12.09 -9.47
CA SER A 249 8.70 12.13 -10.86
C SER A 249 7.50 12.40 -11.77
N TRP A 250 7.80 12.81 -13.00
CA TRP A 250 6.80 13.00 -14.04
C TRP A 250 7.07 12.02 -15.16
N TYR A 251 6.03 11.37 -15.65
CA TYR A 251 6.11 10.58 -16.86
C TYR A 251 5.00 10.94 -17.84
N LYS A 252 5.18 10.57 -19.09
CA LYS A 252 4.20 10.81 -20.12
C LYS A 252 3.83 9.49 -20.79
N TYR A 253 2.54 9.18 -20.79
CA TYR A 253 2.01 7.98 -21.43
C TYR A 253 0.77 8.32 -22.26
N ASN A 254 0.70 7.83 -23.49
CA ASN A 254 -0.39 8.12 -24.44
C ASN A 254 -0.74 9.62 -24.57
N GLY A 255 0.27 10.48 -24.46
CA GLY A 255 0.07 11.93 -24.53
C GLY A 255 -0.34 12.61 -23.23
N GLN A 256 -0.71 11.84 -22.22
CA GLN A 256 -1.04 12.32 -20.87
C GLN A 256 0.22 12.42 -20.00
N GLU A 257 0.27 13.43 -19.17
CA GLU A 257 1.37 13.68 -18.25
C GLU A 257 0.89 13.37 -16.83
N THR A 258 1.58 12.45 -16.13
CA THR A 258 1.19 11.96 -14.82
C THR A 258 2.29 12.26 -13.80
N CYS A 259 1.90 12.76 -12.64
CA CYS A 259 2.76 12.88 -11.48
C CYS A 259 2.76 11.57 -10.72
N LEU A 260 3.94 10.99 -10.54
CA LEU A 260 4.16 9.78 -9.75
C LEU A 260 4.86 10.18 -8.45
N VAL A 261 4.29 9.80 -7.32
CA VAL A 261 4.92 9.93 -6.00
C VAL A 261 5.08 8.55 -5.41
N THR A 262 6.28 8.23 -4.95
CA THR A 262 6.60 6.96 -4.31
C THR A 262 7.09 7.21 -2.89
N ARG A 263 6.71 6.33 -1.97
CA ARG A 263 7.11 6.38 -0.57
C ARG A 263 7.37 4.98 -0.04
N TYR A 264 8.55 4.76 0.51
CA TYR A 264 8.87 3.53 1.23
C TYR A 264 8.31 3.58 2.65
N ILE A 265 7.70 2.48 3.08
CA ILE A 265 7.14 2.28 4.42
C ILE A 265 8.00 1.23 5.13
N ASP A 266 8.89 1.70 6.00
CA ASP A 266 9.92 0.85 6.64
C ASP A 266 9.31 -0.34 7.42
N ASP A 267 8.25 -0.09 8.21
CA ASP A 267 7.64 -1.10 9.08
C ASP A 267 6.92 -2.22 8.30
N LEU A 268 6.50 -1.93 7.06
CA LEU A 268 5.80 -2.88 6.20
C LEU A 268 6.71 -3.54 5.17
N ASP A 269 7.86 -2.93 4.91
CA ASP A 269 8.74 -3.25 3.79
C ASP A 269 8.05 -3.11 2.42
N TRP A 270 7.11 -2.17 2.33
CA TRP A 270 6.31 -1.89 1.14
C TRP A 270 6.56 -0.48 0.60
N TYR A 271 6.17 -0.28 -0.65
CA TYR A 271 6.20 1.02 -1.33
C TYR A 271 4.76 1.47 -1.61
N LEU A 272 4.39 2.64 -1.12
CA LEU A 272 3.19 3.35 -1.52
C LEU A 272 3.47 4.07 -2.84
N ILE A 273 2.62 3.83 -3.82
CA ILE A 273 2.61 4.47 -5.13
C ILE A 273 1.37 5.36 -5.21
N VAL A 274 1.56 6.60 -5.61
CA VAL A 274 0.45 7.56 -5.83
C VAL A 274 0.64 8.20 -7.21
N GLU A 275 -0.39 8.12 -8.04
CA GLU A 275 -0.44 8.68 -9.38
C GLU A 275 -1.53 9.73 -9.48
N LYS A 276 -1.21 10.87 -10.07
CA LYS A 276 -2.18 11.90 -10.41
C LYS A 276 -1.99 12.39 -11.83
N ASP A 277 -3.05 12.24 -12.65
CA ASP A 277 -3.09 12.69 -14.04
C ASP A 277 -3.32 14.21 -14.12
N THR A 278 -2.71 14.81 -15.13
CA THR A 278 -2.90 16.24 -15.45
C THR A 278 -4.06 16.50 -16.44
N ALA A 279 -4.64 15.47 -17.04
CA ALA A 279 -5.62 15.62 -18.13
C ALA A 279 -6.85 16.42 -17.69
N ILE A 280 -7.42 16.13 -16.55
CA ILE A 280 -8.64 16.76 -16.03
C ILE A 280 -8.43 18.26 -15.80
N ILE A 281 -7.25 18.64 -15.31
CA ILE A 281 -6.93 20.05 -15.08
C ILE A 281 -6.78 20.79 -16.41
N LYS A 282 -6.18 20.17 -17.44
CA LYS A 282 -6.07 20.76 -18.77
C LYS A 282 -7.43 20.97 -19.45
N GLU A 283 -8.35 20.00 -19.32
CA GLU A 283 -9.71 20.13 -19.87
C GLU A 283 -10.52 21.24 -19.17
N SER A 284 -10.46 21.32 -17.85
CA SER A 284 -11.09 22.38 -17.07
C SER A 284 -10.61 23.76 -17.53
N LEU A 285 -9.32 23.91 -17.79
CA LEU A 285 -8.72 25.15 -18.24
C LEU A 285 -9.11 25.54 -19.66
N LEU A 286 -9.09 24.60 -20.58
CA LEU A 286 -9.52 24.86 -21.96
C LEU A 286 -10.99 25.29 -21.95
N SER A 287 -11.82 24.71 -21.13
CA SER A 287 -13.24 25.07 -20.98
C SER A 287 -13.45 26.48 -20.40
N GLN A 288 -12.53 26.98 -19.56
CA GLN A 288 -12.57 28.35 -19.01
C GLN A 288 -12.03 29.42 -19.99
N LEU A 289 -11.07 29.05 -20.84
CA LEU A 289 -10.51 29.96 -21.85
C LEU A 289 -11.48 30.22 -23.04
N TRP A 290 -12.49 29.38 -23.23
CA TRP A 290 -13.49 29.50 -24.29
C TRP A 290 -14.84 30.04 -23.78
N LYS A 291 -14.96 30.45 -22.54
CA LYS A 291 -16.10 31.22 -21.98
C LYS A 291 -15.72 32.69 -21.80
#